data_c14434a7d5839711a6f455529650050d
#
_entry.id   c14434a7d5839711a6f455529650050d
#
_cell.length_a   1.000
_cell.length_b   1.000
_cell.length_c   1.000
_cell.angle_alpha   90.00
_cell.angle_beta   90.00
_cell.angle_gamma   90.00
#
_symmetry.space_group_name_H-M   'P 1'
#
loop_
_entity.id
_entity.type
_entity.pdbx_description
1 polymer ?
#
loop_
_entity_poly.entity_id
_entity_poly.type
_entity_poly.pdbx_seq_one_letter_code
_entity_poly.pdbx_strand_id
1 'polypeptide(L)'
;MNLDIVILAAGKGTRMKSLKPKVMQEFVGQPFLQRVINTAKELDPNKIIPIIGYKADEIKNYFSNQQLDFVIQREQLGTGHAVMQAINEITSQLTLILYGDVPLINHKLLIRLIDASKKTGIGLVTFDKTNPTGFGRIVRDDNKQKIIKIVEEKDCDHEQKKITEINTGIMCVQSDHLKKWLAQLDNNNAQKEYYLTDIIEFANKDKVEVVGIKADTETSIQGINSMEELILLERMYMQEKAEQLINQGVKIIDPNRIDIRGTLTCEENVTIDVGCIFEGDVSIKKNSKVGPYNIIKASQIGENTNLNAFNHIDDALIGDNCNIGPYARIRPATTLKNNINIGNFVEIKKSSIDDHSKINHLSYVGDTKIGKEVNIGAGTITCNYDGANKHQTIIEDNVFIESDTQLIAPVVIKKGATIGAGSTITEDAPENKLTLSRVEQKNIDNWIRPKKK
;
A
#
# COMPACT_ATOMS: atom_id res chain seq x y z
N MET A 1 -11.55 7.47 -23.25
CA MET A 1 -11.72 8.96 -23.32
C MET A 1 -10.74 9.52 -24.35
N ASN A 2 -11.05 10.58 -25.12
CA ASN A 2 -10.08 11.19 -26.06
C ASN A 2 -9.11 12.11 -25.27
N LEU A 3 -8.29 11.48 -24.43
CA LEU A 3 -7.42 12.08 -23.42
C LEU A 3 -6.06 11.39 -23.40
N ASP A 4 -4.98 12.14 -23.53
CA ASP A 4 -3.63 11.68 -23.23
C ASP A 4 -3.19 12.28 -21.90
N ILE A 5 -2.48 11.49 -21.09
CA ILE A 5 -1.97 11.92 -19.79
C ILE A 5 -0.45 11.95 -19.81
N VAL A 6 0.11 13.14 -19.61
CA VAL A 6 1.55 13.37 -19.47
C VAL A 6 1.89 13.43 -17.99
N ILE A 7 2.90 12.67 -17.55
CA ILE A 7 3.36 12.67 -16.15
C ILE A 7 4.80 13.16 -16.08
N LEU A 8 5.02 14.30 -15.43
CA LEU A 8 6.37 14.89 -15.25
C LEU A 8 7.13 14.14 -14.15
N ALA A 9 8.14 13.38 -14.54
CA ALA A 9 8.89 12.47 -13.66
C ALA A 9 10.41 12.49 -13.90
N ALA A 10 10.95 13.53 -14.58
CA ALA A 10 12.36 13.60 -15.00
C ALA A 10 13.33 14.17 -13.95
N GLY A 11 12.81 14.75 -12.87
CA GLY A 11 13.60 15.45 -11.86
C GLY A 11 14.54 14.54 -11.07
N LYS A 12 15.76 15.01 -10.78
CA LYS A 12 16.77 14.28 -9.98
C LYS A 12 16.39 14.10 -8.50
N GLY A 13 15.62 15.04 -7.94
CA GLY A 13 15.20 14.98 -6.53
C GLY A 13 16.35 15.03 -5.53
N THR A 14 17.34 15.90 -5.74
CA THR A 14 18.56 16.01 -4.91
C THR A 14 18.26 16.24 -3.42
N ARG A 15 17.16 16.90 -3.09
CA ARG A 15 16.71 17.15 -1.71
C ARG A 15 16.31 15.88 -0.95
N MET A 16 15.99 14.79 -1.67
CA MET A 16 15.68 13.48 -1.06
C MET A 16 16.90 12.78 -0.46
N LYS A 17 18.13 13.21 -0.84
CA LYS A 17 19.39 12.60 -0.39
C LYS A 17 19.40 11.06 -0.52
N SER A 18 18.81 10.54 -1.58
CA SER A 18 18.64 9.11 -1.85
C SER A 18 19.26 8.71 -3.18
N LEU A 19 19.72 7.45 -3.28
CA LEU A 19 20.20 6.87 -4.53
C LEU A 19 19.05 6.45 -5.47
N LYS A 20 17.84 6.26 -4.94
CA LYS A 20 16.65 6.01 -5.78
C LYS A 20 16.19 7.29 -6.45
N PRO A 21 15.70 7.25 -7.71
CA PRO A 21 15.01 8.39 -8.31
C PRO A 21 13.87 8.89 -7.40
N LYS A 22 13.63 10.21 -7.38
CA LYS A 22 12.59 10.81 -6.53
C LYS A 22 11.25 10.12 -6.68
N VAL A 23 10.81 9.92 -7.91
CA VAL A 23 9.50 9.30 -8.25
C VAL A 23 9.40 7.81 -7.95
N MET A 24 10.55 7.17 -7.66
CA MET A 24 10.65 5.78 -7.22
C MET A 24 10.74 5.64 -5.69
N GLN A 25 10.75 6.75 -4.94
CA GLN A 25 10.56 6.69 -3.50
C GLN A 25 9.16 6.15 -3.19
N GLU A 26 9.08 5.38 -2.11
CA GLU A 26 7.80 4.76 -1.73
C GLU A 26 7.01 5.69 -0.81
N PHE A 27 5.75 5.83 -1.12
CA PHE A 27 4.72 6.42 -0.27
C PHE A 27 3.75 5.29 0.10
N VAL A 28 3.70 4.96 1.38
CA VAL A 28 2.81 3.89 1.88
C VAL A 28 2.98 2.58 1.08
N GLY A 29 4.26 2.16 0.91
CA GLY A 29 4.61 0.88 0.27
C GLY A 29 4.51 0.83 -1.25
N GLN A 30 4.25 1.95 -1.94
CA GLN A 30 4.25 2.02 -3.41
C GLN A 30 5.06 3.22 -3.91
N PRO A 31 5.81 3.10 -5.03
CA PRO A 31 6.47 4.25 -5.65
C PRO A 31 5.51 5.41 -5.93
N PHE A 32 5.95 6.66 -5.77
CA PHE A 32 5.14 7.85 -6.08
C PHE A 32 4.54 7.75 -7.48
N LEU A 33 5.38 7.46 -8.48
CA LEU A 33 4.96 7.35 -9.87
C LEU A 33 3.90 6.26 -10.07
N GLN A 34 4.00 5.11 -9.37
CA GLN A 34 3.00 4.05 -9.47
C GLN A 34 1.63 4.54 -8.98
N ARG A 35 1.58 5.31 -7.91
CA ARG A 35 0.32 5.84 -7.39
C ARG A 35 -0.31 6.82 -8.37
N VAL A 36 0.48 7.73 -8.96
CA VAL A 36 -0.01 8.66 -9.99
C VAL A 36 -0.50 7.91 -11.24
N ILE A 37 0.24 6.89 -11.69
CA ILE A 37 -0.17 6.04 -12.82
C ILE A 37 -1.48 5.30 -12.51
N ASN A 38 -1.66 4.78 -11.29
CA ASN A 38 -2.90 4.11 -10.91
C ASN A 38 -4.10 5.07 -11.02
N THR A 39 -4.00 6.28 -10.46
CA THR A 39 -5.03 7.31 -10.58
C THR A 39 -5.26 7.73 -12.04
N ALA A 40 -4.19 7.82 -12.84
CA ALA A 40 -4.31 8.12 -14.26
C ALA A 40 -5.08 7.03 -15.02
N LYS A 41 -4.86 5.76 -14.73
CA LYS A 41 -5.57 4.62 -15.34
C LYS A 41 -7.08 4.64 -15.06
N GLU A 42 -7.49 5.12 -13.88
CA GLU A 42 -8.92 5.23 -13.53
C GLU A 42 -9.69 6.20 -14.45
N LEU A 43 -8.99 7.11 -15.16
CA LEU A 43 -9.59 8.04 -16.13
C LEU A 43 -9.80 7.44 -17.51
N ASP A 44 -9.41 6.19 -17.74
CA ASP A 44 -9.48 5.50 -19.03
C ASP A 44 -8.89 6.33 -20.20
N PRO A 45 -7.61 6.74 -20.12
CA PRO A 45 -6.94 7.54 -21.13
C PRO A 45 -6.58 6.72 -22.36
N ASN A 46 -6.38 7.41 -23.50
CA ASN A 46 -5.83 6.79 -24.70
C ASN A 46 -4.36 6.41 -24.52
N LYS A 47 -3.56 7.32 -23.92
CA LYS A 47 -2.14 7.09 -23.59
C LYS A 47 -1.80 7.64 -22.21
N ILE A 48 -0.85 7.00 -21.52
CA ILE A 48 -0.14 7.53 -20.37
C ILE A 48 1.33 7.67 -20.75
N ILE A 49 1.84 8.90 -20.70
CA ILE A 49 3.15 9.32 -21.20
C ILE A 49 4.02 9.83 -20.04
N PRO A 50 4.72 8.96 -19.30
CA PRO A 50 5.65 9.42 -18.28
C PRO A 50 6.91 10.02 -18.93
N ILE A 51 7.23 11.26 -18.59
CA ILE A 51 8.49 11.92 -18.98
C ILE A 51 9.50 11.66 -17.90
N ILE A 52 10.51 10.88 -18.21
CA ILE A 52 11.56 10.44 -17.27
C ILE A 52 12.92 10.99 -17.69
N GLY A 53 13.86 11.01 -16.77
CA GLY A 53 15.22 11.56 -17.05
C GLY A 53 16.29 10.86 -16.21
N TYR A 54 16.48 11.29 -14.97
CA TYR A 54 17.46 10.66 -14.08
C TYR A 54 17.14 9.19 -13.86
N LYS A 55 18.10 8.29 -14.15
CA LYS A 55 17.98 6.83 -14.06
C LYS A 55 16.76 6.27 -14.83
N ALA A 56 16.54 6.76 -16.03
CA ALA A 56 15.42 6.37 -16.87
C ALA A 56 15.30 4.85 -17.06
N ASP A 57 16.41 4.13 -17.19
CA ASP A 57 16.40 2.67 -17.39
C ASP A 57 15.87 1.91 -16.17
N GLU A 58 16.22 2.36 -14.95
CA GLU A 58 15.71 1.79 -13.70
C GLU A 58 14.19 1.94 -13.62
N ILE A 59 13.67 3.12 -13.99
CA ILE A 59 12.23 3.39 -14.01
C ILE A 59 11.53 2.54 -15.08
N LYS A 60 12.04 2.49 -16.31
CA LYS A 60 11.48 1.69 -17.40
C LYS A 60 11.41 0.20 -17.04
N ASN A 61 12.47 -0.34 -16.45
CA ASN A 61 12.53 -1.74 -16.05
C ASN A 61 11.48 -2.08 -14.99
N TYR A 62 11.28 -1.20 -14.01
CA TYR A 62 10.25 -1.41 -12.98
C TYR A 62 8.83 -1.47 -13.56
N PHE A 63 8.55 -0.63 -14.56
CA PHE A 63 7.23 -0.54 -15.18
C PHE A 63 7.11 -1.35 -16.49
N SER A 64 8.04 -2.24 -16.79
CA SER A 64 8.10 -2.98 -18.07
C SER A 64 6.84 -3.79 -18.40
N ASN A 65 6.10 -4.22 -17.39
CA ASN A 65 4.85 -4.99 -17.55
C ASN A 65 3.60 -4.09 -17.67
N GLN A 66 3.76 -2.77 -17.80
CA GLN A 66 2.65 -1.82 -17.91
C GLN A 66 2.68 -1.13 -19.29
N GLN A 67 1.50 -0.88 -19.86
CA GLN A 67 1.38 -0.13 -21.12
C GLN A 67 1.57 1.36 -20.86
N LEU A 68 2.81 1.86 -21.05
CA LEU A 68 3.22 3.24 -20.83
C LEU A 68 4.13 3.69 -21.97
N ASP A 69 3.89 4.90 -22.49
CA ASP A 69 4.68 5.52 -23.57
C ASP A 69 5.76 6.44 -22.98
N PHE A 70 6.89 5.86 -22.59
CA PHE A 70 7.98 6.63 -21.95
C PHE A 70 8.68 7.58 -22.90
N VAL A 71 8.80 8.85 -22.48
CA VAL A 71 9.59 9.89 -23.13
C VAL A 71 10.76 10.28 -22.26
N ILE A 72 11.93 10.55 -22.86
CA ILE A 72 13.14 10.90 -22.12
C ILE A 72 13.43 12.39 -22.23
N GLN A 73 13.47 13.07 -21.09
CA GLN A 73 14.03 14.41 -20.97
C GLN A 73 15.51 14.29 -20.58
N ARG A 74 16.43 14.51 -21.53
CA ARG A 74 17.87 14.40 -21.28
C ARG A 74 18.42 15.54 -20.45
N GLU A 75 18.01 16.76 -20.75
CA GLU A 75 18.38 17.98 -20.04
C GLU A 75 17.19 18.55 -19.30
N GLN A 76 17.33 18.81 -18.01
CA GLN A 76 16.26 19.34 -17.17
C GLN A 76 16.22 20.89 -17.30
N LEU A 77 15.65 21.37 -18.39
CA LEU A 77 15.53 22.81 -18.71
C LEU A 77 14.16 23.39 -18.35
N GLY A 78 13.45 22.78 -17.41
CA GLY A 78 12.16 23.25 -16.92
C GLY A 78 10.98 22.35 -17.31
N THR A 79 9.81 22.67 -16.75
CA THR A 79 8.55 21.88 -16.91
C THR A 79 7.98 22.01 -18.33
N GLY A 80 8.06 23.17 -18.94
CA GLY A 80 7.67 23.38 -20.34
C GLY A 80 8.56 22.56 -21.29
N HIS A 81 9.89 22.57 -21.07
CA HIS A 81 10.81 21.75 -21.85
C HIS A 81 10.49 20.25 -21.71
N ALA A 82 10.09 19.79 -20.53
CA ALA A 82 9.69 18.40 -20.34
C ALA A 82 8.48 18.04 -21.24
N VAL A 83 7.42 18.85 -21.21
CA VAL A 83 6.22 18.60 -22.03
C VAL A 83 6.53 18.68 -23.53
N MET A 84 7.44 19.56 -23.96
CA MET A 84 7.89 19.61 -25.36
C MET A 84 8.47 18.29 -25.84
N GLN A 85 9.15 17.51 -24.96
CA GLN A 85 9.69 16.21 -25.35
C GLN A 85 8.57 15.19 -25.69
N ALA A 86 7.39 15.35 -25.11
CA ALA A 86 6.26 14.46 -25.32
C ALA A 86 5.33 14.90 -26.46
N ILE A 87 5.58 16.02 -27.12
CA ILE A 87 4.64 16.65 -28.04
C ILE A 87 4.20 15.74 -29.21
N ASN A 88 5.13 14.91 -29.70
CA ASN A 88 4.86 13.97 -30.81
C ASN A 88 4.04 12.74 -30.38
N GLU A 89 4.03 12.43 -29.08
CA GLU A 89 3.25 11.32 -28.53
C GLU A 89 1.79 11.71 -28.23
N ILE A 90 1.54 13.02 -28.12
CA ILE A 90 0.20 13.56 -27.82
C ILE A 90 -0.66 13.51 -29.09
N THR A 91 -1.67 12.66 -29.07
CA THR A 91 -2.57 12.39 -30.20
C THR A 91 -4.04 12.67 -29.91
N SER A 92 -4.43 12.70 -28.64
CA SER A 92 -5.79 12.97 -28.20
C SER A 92 -6.16 14.47 -28.25
N GLN A 93 -7.45 14.79 -28.16
CA GLN A 93 -7.95 16.17 -28.15
C GLN A 93 -7.59 16.93 -26.86
N LEU A 94 -7.46 16.22 -25.76
CA LEU A 94 -7.10 16.78 -24.47
C LEU A 94 -5.81 16.16 -23.95
N THR A 95 -5.00 16.99 -23.30
CA THR A 95 -3.80 16.58 -22.58
C THR A 95 -3.94 16.98 -21.11
N LEU A 96 -3.92 15.96 -20.23
CA LEU A 96 -3.82 16.16 -18.79
C LEU A 96 -2.36 16.06 -18.37
N ILE A 97 -1.87 17.06 -17.67
CA ILE A 97 -0.47 17.11 -17.18
C ILE A 97 -0.48 16.92 -15.67
N LEU A 98 0.21 15.87 -15.22
CA LEU A 98 0.37 15.47 -13.82
C LEU A 98 1.84 15.51 -13.42
N TYR A 99 2.08 15.53 -12.11
CA TYR A 99 3.42 15.43 -11.53
C TYR A 99 3.60 14.07 -10.87
N GLY A 100 4.69 13.38 -11.19
CA GLY A 100 5.01 12.04 -10.68
C GLY A 100 5.35 12.00 -9.18
N ASP A 101 5.47 13.15 -8.54
CA ASP A 101 5.75 13.32 -7.11
C ASP A 101 4.53 13.82 -6.29
N VAL A 102 3.33 13.85 -6.88
CA VAL A 102 2.06 14.15 -6.21
C VAL A 102 1.24 12.86 -6.03
N PRO A 103 1.60 11.97 -5.10
CA PRO A 103 1.09 10.59 -5.04
C PRO A 103 -0.36 10.48 -4.58
N LEU A 104 -0.95 11.55 -4.03
CA LEU A 104 -2.32 11.57 -3.49
C LEU A 104 -3.32 12.31 -4.38
N ILE A 105 -2.93 12.66 -5.61
CA ILE A 105 -3.87 13.26 -6.55
C ILE A 105 -5.11 12.37 -6.72
N ASN A 106 -6.29 12.94 -6.59
CA ASN A 106 -7.51 12.15 -6.60
C ASN A 106 -8.29 12.25 -7.92
N HIS A 107 -8.88 11.14 -8.29
CA HIS A 107 -9.63 10.94 -9.51
C HIS A 107 -10.82 11.95 -9.66
N LYS A 108 -11.56 12.25 -8.60
CA LYS A 108 -12.72 13.17 -8.66
C LYS A 108 -12.32 14.59 -9.01
N LEU A 109 -11.20 15.07 -8.46
CA LEU A 109 -10.64 16.37 -8.79
C LEU A 109 -10.23 16.43 -10.27
N LEU A 110 -9.60 15.38 -10.78
CA LEU A 110 -9.18 15.30 -12.18
C LEU A 110 -10.36 15.27 -13.15
N ILE A 111 -11.45 14.57 -12.82
CA ILE A 111 -12.68 14.60 -13.64
C ILE A 111 -13.23 16.04 -13.72
N ARG A 112 -13.35 16.74 -12.58
CA ARG A 112 -13.81 18.14 -12.56
C ARG A 112 -12.94 19.05 -13.44
N LEU A 113 -11.63 18.86 -13.38
CA LEU A 113 -10.68 19.59 -14.21
C LEU A 113 -10.86 19.30 -15.70
N ILE A 114 -10.93 18.03 -16.09
CA ILE A 114 -11.11 17.59 -17.48
C ILE A 114 -12.42 18.17 -18.07
N ASP A 115 -13.53 18.06 -17.33
CA ASP A 115 -14.83 18.51 -17.80
C ASP A 115 -14.92 20.04 -17.94
N ALA A 116 -14.23 20.77 -17.08
CA ALA A 116 -14.10 22.22 -17.23
C ALA A 116 -13.25 22.58 -18.46
N SER A 117 -12.10 21.92 -18.64
CA SER A 117 -11.16 22.18 -19.74
C SER A 117 -11.74 21.87 -21.12
N LYS A 118 -12.64 20.88 -21.23
CA LYS A 118 -13.39 20.61 -22.47
C LYS A 118 -14.21 21.82 -22.93
N LYS A 119 -14.73 22.60 -21.99
CA LYS A 119 -15.60 23.75 -22.28
C LYS A 119 -14.82 25.02 -22.57
N THR A 120 -13.73 25.23 -21.84
CA THR A 120 -12.99 26.51 -21.83
C THR A 120 -11.70 26.48 -22.63
N GLY A 121 -11.10 25.31 -22.86
CA GLY A 121 -9.86 25.13 -23.59
C GLY A 121 -8.67 24.82 -22.70
N ILE A 122 -8.60 25.41 -21.49
CA ILE A 122 -7.57 25.12 -20.49
C ILE A 122 -8.12 25.27 -19.08
N GLY A 123 -7.77 24.32 -18.23
CA GLY A 123 -8.03 24.36 -16.79
C GLY A 123 -6.79 24.00 -15.99
N LEU A 124 -6.72 24.53 -14.77
CA LEU A 124 -5.64 24.21 -13.82
C LEU A 124 -6.20 24.00 -12.42
N VAL A 125 -5.50 23.19 -11.63
CA VAL A 125 -5.83 22.99 -10.22
C VAL A 125 -5.15 24.07 -9.39
N THR A 126 -5.96 24.79 -8.57
CA THR A 126 -5.49 25.80 -7.62
C THR A 126 -5.80 25.39 -6.18
N PHE A 127 -5.13 26.03 -5.23
CA PHE A 127 -5.40 25.83 -3.81
C PHE A 127 -5.08 27.11 -3.03
N ASP A 128 -5.89 27.44 -2.01
CA ASP A 128 -5.60 28.56 -1.09
C ASP A 128 -4.74 28.05 0.06
N LYS A 129 -3.43 28.42 0.03
CA LYS A 129 -2.45 27.95 1.02
C LYS A 129 -2.06 29.09 1.96
N THR A 130 -2.13 28.85 3.28
CA THR A 130 -1.79 29.86 4.30
C THR A 130 -0.32 30.32 4.18
N ASN A 131 0.60 29.37 3.92
CA ASN A 131 1.98 29.67 3.59
C ASN A 131 2.27 29.25 2.14
N PRO A 132 2.18 30.16 1.17
CA PRO A 132 2.34 29.83 -0.26
C PRO A 132 3.80 29.75 -0.72
N THR A 133 4.79 29.89 0.17
CA THR A 133 6.22 29.89 -0.16
C THR A 133 6.61 28.66 -0.97
N GLY A 134 7.34 28.87 -2.06
CA GLY A 134 7.83 27.81 -2.95
C GLY A 134 6.87 27.41 -4.06
N PHE A 135 5.67 27.99 -4.13
CA PHE A 135 4.70 27.73 -5.20
C PHE A 135 4.54 28.92 -6.15
N GLY A 136 4.14 28.67 -7.37
CA GLY A 136 3.69 29.71 -8.30
C GLY A 136 2.36 30.35 -7.80
N ARG A 137 2.24 31.65 -7.99
CA ARG A 137 1.04 32.41 -7.57
C ARG A 137 0.06 32.59 -8.72
N ILE A 138 -1.21 32.40 -8.43
CA ILE A 138 -2.30 32.66 -9.38
C ILE A 138 -2.63 34.14 -9.36
N VAL A 139 -2.30 34.84 -10.43
CA VAL A 139 -2.65 36.25 -10.59
C VAL A 139 -3.99 36.36 -11.32
N ARG A 140 -4.95 37.06 -10.70
CA ARG A 140 -6.28 37.28 -11.26
C ARG A 140 -6.45 38.74 -11.70
N ASP A 141 -7.46 38.96 -12.53
CA ASP A 141 -7.88 40.34 -12.91
C ASP A 141 -8.36 41.15 -11.69
N ASP A 142 -8.56 42.44 -11.86
CA ASP A 142 -8.98 43.35 -10.78
C ASP A 142 -10.29 42.91 -10.13
N ASN A 143 -11.18 42.24 -10.87
CA ASN A 143 -12.45 41.72 -10.38
C ASN A 143 -12.29 40.35 -9.69
N LYS A 144 -11.08 39.79 -9.63
CA LYS A 144 -10.72 38.44 -9.09
C LYS A 144 -11.49 37.28 -9.74
N GLN A 145 -11.97 37.45 -10.95
CA GLN A 145 -12.75 36.44 -11.67
C GLN A 145 -11.87 35.60 -12.61
N LYS A 146 -11.03 36.29 -13.42
CA LYS A 146 -10.22 35.59 -14.45
C LYS A 146 -8.80 35.38 -13.99
N ILE A 147 -8.25 34.23 -14.31
CA ILE A 147 -6.83 33.94 -14.13
C ILE A 147 -6.07 34.59 -15.30
N ILE A 148 -5.18 35.52 -15.01
CA ILE A 148 -4.41 36.26 -16.01
C ILE A 148 -3.07 35.60 -16.29
N LYS A 149 -2.37 35.22 -15.23
CA LYS A 149 -1.05 34.56 -15.32
C LYS A 149 -0.72 33.80 -14.06
N ILE A 150 0.32 32.99 -14.15
CA ILE A 150 0.99 32.37 -13.01
C ILE A 150 2.36 33.00 -12.91
N VAL A 151 2.78 33.39 -11.70
CA VAL A 151 4.12 33.92 -11.45
C VAL A 151 4.85 32.97 -10.50
N GLU A 152 5.98 32.40 -10.95
CA GLU A 152 6.76 31.51 -10.14
C GLU A 152 7.39 32.22 -8.94
N GLU A 153 7.58 31.51 -7.82
CA GLU A 153 8.05 32.09 -6.53
C GLU A 153 9.26 33.03 -6.68
N LYS A 154 10.23 32.67 -7.53
CA LYS A 154 11.48 33.43 -7.72
C LYS A 154 11.33 34.69 -8.55
N ASP A 155 10.26 34.75 -9.34
CA ASP A 155 9.91 35.89 -10.20
C ASP A 155 8.84 36.79 -9.56
N CYS A 156 8.29 36.42 -8.37
CA CYS A 156 7.29 37.20 -7.66
C CYS A 156 7.86 38.49 -7.08
N ASP A 157 7.19 39.60 -7.32
CA ASP A 157 7.36 40.83 -6.58
C ASP A 157 6.80 40.76 -5.16
N HIS A 158 6.90 41.86 -4.39
CA HIS A 158 6.45 41.90 -2.99
C HIS A 158 4.94 41.70 -2.82
N GLU A 159 4.13 42.26 -3.72
CA GLU A 159 2.67 42.13 -3.66
C GLU A 159 2.20 40.77 -4.12
N GLN A 160 2.82 40.21 -5.16
CA GLN A 160 2.54 38.85 -5.65
C GLN A 160 2.84 37.78 -4.59
N LYS A 161 3.89 37.96 -3.79
CA LYS A 161 4.22 37.04 -2.68
C LYS A 161 3.15 36.94 -1.62
N LYS A 162 2.26 37.93 -1.48
CA LYS A 162 1.13 37.94 -0.54
C LYS A 162 -0.06 37.11 -1.04
N ILE A 163 -0.09 36.76 -2.32
CA ILE A 163 -1.17 35.97 -2.90
C ILE A 163 -1.12 34.57 -2.29
N THR A 164 -2.24 34.13 -1.72
CA THR A 164 -2.39 32.82 -1.09
C THR A 164 -2.84 31.73 -2.06
N GLU A 165 -3.48 32.12 -3.18
CA GLU A 165 -3.88 31.16 -4.20
C GLU A 165 -2.67 30.71 -5.01
N ILE A 166 -2.37 29.41 -4.91
CA ILE A 166 -1.20 28.79 -5.54
C ILE A 166 -1.57 27.98 -6.77
N ASN A 167 -0.61 27.86 -7.70
CA ASN A 167 -0.63 26.89 -8.77
C ASN A 167 -0.08 25.54 -8.26
N THR A 168 -0.82 24.47 -8.52
CA THR A 168 -0.35 23.10 -8.17
C THR A 168 0.48 22.46 -9.28
N GLY A 169 0.51 23.09 -10.47
CA GLY A 169 1.13 22.55 -11.69
C GLY A 169 0.22 21.59 -12.47
N ILE A 170 -0.81 21.05 -11.86
CA ILE A 170 -1.75 20.10 -12.51
C ILE A 170 -2.67 20.88 -13.42
N MET A 171 -2.69 20.53 -14.71
CA MET A 171 -3.50 21.21 -15.71
C MET A 171 -4.03 20.26 -16.79
N CYS A 172 -5.14 20.64 -17.41
CA CYS A 172 -5.69 19.96 -18.56
C CYS A 172 -5.91 20.99 -19.67
N VAL A 173 -5.42 20.68 -20.87
CA VAL A 173 -5.36 21.62 -21.99
C VAL A 173 -5.84 20.94 -23.26
N GLN A 174 -6.55 21.67 -24.15
CA GLN A 174 -6.77 21.20 -25.50
C GLN A 174 -5.41 21.05 -26.21
N SER A 175 -5.17 19.89 -26.79
CA SER A 175 -3.83 19.50 -27.28
C SER A 175 -3.30 20.41 -28.38
N ASP A 176 -4.16 20.92 -29.26
CA ASP A 176 -3.76 21.86 -30.32
C ASP A 176 -3.33 23.21 -29.74
N HIS A 177 -3.99 23.70 -28.72
CA HIS A 177 -3.59 24.90 -27.98
C HIS A 177 -2.24 24.65 -27.26
N LEU A 178 -2.09 23.53 -26.58
CA LEU A 178 -0.87 23.16 -25.91
C LEU A 178 0.33 23.16 -26.89
N LYS A 179 0.19 22.48 -28.04
CA LYS A 179 1.22 22.45 -29.09
C LYS A 179 1.61 23.83 -29.56
N LYS A 180 0.60 24.69 -29.85
CA LYS A 180 0.83 26.07 -30.27
C LYS A 180 1.58 26.89 -29.22
N TRP A 181 1.21 26.81 -27.94
CA TRP A 181 1.77 27.63 -26.89
C TRP A 181 3.16 27.12 -26.46
N LEU A 182 3.40 25.82 -26.41
CA LEU A 182 4.73 25.27 -26.14
C LEU A 182 5.81 25.75 -27.13
N ALA A 183 5.44 25.95 -28.40
CA ALA A 183 6.35 26.47 -29.42
C ALA A 183 6.74 27.94 -29.19
N GLN A 184 6.03 28.68 -28.33
CA GLN A 184 6.28 30.09 -28.00
C GLN A 184 7.04 30.29 -26.69
N LEU A 185 7.27 29.21 -25.90
CA LEU A 185 7.96 29.32 -24.64
C LEU A 185 9.43 29.76 -24.85
N ASP A 186 9.90 30.62 -23.98
CA ASP A 186 11.31 30.98 -23.85
C ASP A 186 11.82 30.71 -22.43
N ASN A 187 13.08 30.98 -22.17
CA ASN A 187 13.73 30.81 -20.88
C ASN A 187 14.21 32.11 -20.25
N ASN A 188 13.62 33.22 -20.62
CA ASN A 188 14.00 34.54 -20.15
C ASN A 188 13.38 34.87 -18.79
N ASN A 189 13.73 34.08 -17.76
CA ASN A 189 13.25 34.20 -16.37
C ASN A 189 14.39 33.98 -15.37
N ALA A 190 14.09 34.10 -14.07
CA ALA A 190 15.08 34.00 -12.99
C ALA A 190 15.82 32.66 -12.93
N GLN A 191 15.21 31.58 -13.39
CA GLN A 191 15.79 30.23 -13.35
C GLN A 191 16.43 29.79 -14.67
N LYS A 192 16.26 30.56 -15.76
CA LYS A 192 16.68 30.19 -17.12
C LYS A 192 16.05 28.88 -17.61
N GLU A 193 14.80 28.63 -17.22
CA GLU A 193 14.03 27.44 -17.53
C GLU A 193 12.81 27.78 -18.40
N TYR A 194 12.36 26.83 -19.21
CA TYR A 194 11.08 26.92 -19.94
C TYR A 194 9.94 26.61 -18.98
N TYR A 195 9.24 27.64 -18.53
CA TYR A 195 8.11 27.47 -17.60
C TYR A 195 6.85 27.04 -18.33
N LEU A 196 6.29 25.90 -17.94
CA LEU A 196 4.99 25.48 -18.48
C LEU A 196 3.88 26.47 -18.12
N THR A 197 4.00 27.16 -17.00
CA THR A 197 3.04 28.13 -16.49
C THR A 197 2.84 29.34 -17.39
N ASP A 198 3.80 29.64 -18.30
CA ASP A 198 3.67 30.77 -19.23
C ASP A 198 2.59 30.56 -20.30
N ILE A 199 2.15 29.28 -20.53
CA ILE A 199 1.03 29.02 -21.44
C ILE A 199 -0.27 29.73 -21.00
N ILE A 200 -0.41 30.08 -19.74
CA ILE A 200 -1.59 30.81 -19.23
C ILE A 200 -1.67 32.22 -19.82
N GLU A 201 -0.52 32.90 -19.94
CA GLU A 201 -0.48 34.22 -20.60
C GLU A 201 -0.80 34.10 -22.09
N PHE A 202 -0.31 33.04 -22.76
CA PHE A 202 -0.62 32.81 -24.18
C PHE A 202 -2.08 32.48 -24.38
N ALA A 203 -2.71 31.72 -23.47
CA ALA A 203 -4.14 31.45 -23.50
C ALA A 203 -4.95 32.75 -23.43
N ASN A 204 -4.59 33.65 -22.52
CA ASN A 204 -5.25 34.94 -22.39
C ASN A 204 -5.05 35.83 -23.65
N LYS A 205 -3.84 35.85 -24.25
CA LYS A 205 -3.58 36.56 -25.51
C LYS A 205 -4.43 36.00 -26.67
N ASP A 206 -4.64 34.70 -26.70
CA ASP A 206 -5.48 34.02 -27.69
C ASP A 206 -6.99 34.09 -27.34
N LYS A 207 -7.36 34.77 -26.25
CA LYS A 207 -8.73 34.89 -25.74
C LYS A 207 -9.39 33.53 -25.40
N VAL A 208 -8.58 32.58 -25.01
CA VAL A 208 -9.01 31.26 -24.50
C VAL A 208 -9.26 31.43 -22.99
N GLU A 209 -10.43 31.01 -22.55
CA GLU A 209 -10.80 31.11 -21.13
C GLU A 209 -9.98 30.13 -20.29
N VAL A 210 -9.38 30.64 -19.20
CA VAL A 210 -8.61 29.84 -18.23
C VAL A 210 -9.45 29.62 -16.99
N VAL A 211 -9.77 28.35 -16.67
CA VAL A 211 -10.56 28.00 -15.49
C VAL A 211 -9.68 27.42 -14.37
N GLY A 212 -9.87 27.92 -13.15
CA GLY A 212 -9.26 27.36 -11.94
C GLY A 212 -10.20 26.43 -11.20
N ILE A 213 -9.78 25.21 -10.92
CA ILE A 213 -10.51 24.22 -10.12
C ILE A 213 -9.82 24.11 -8.77
N LYS A 214 -10.48 24.53 -7.70
CA LYS A 214 -9.91 24.40 -6.35
C LYS A 214 -9.87 22.96 -5.89
N ALA A 215 -8.70 22.55 -5.38
CA ALA A 215 -8.55 21.27 -4.70
C ALA A 215 -9.27 21.29 -3.35
N ASP A 216 -9.80 20.13 -2.96
CA ASP A 216 -10.59 20.00 -1.72
C ASP A 216 -9.69 19.91 -0.47
N THR A 217 -8.48 19.32 -0.61
CA THR A 217 -7.51 19.14 0.49
C THR A 217 -6.09 19.45 0.02
N GLU A 218 -5.26 19.94 0.94
CA GLU A 218 -3.84 20.19 0.68
C GLU A 218 -3.11 18.89 0.38
N THR A 219 -3.41 17.81 1.09
CA THR A 219 -2.80 16.48 0.91
C THR A 219 -2.91 15.98 -0.52
N SER A 220 -4.05 16.24 -1.18
CA SER A 220 -4.31 15.76 -2.54
C SER A 220 -3.44 16.41 -3.64
N ILE A 221 -2.81 17.55 -3.32
CA ILE A 221 -1.99 18.31 -4.29
C ILE A 221 -0.54 18.48 -3.85
N GLN A 222 -0.19 17.94 -2.70
CA GLN A 222 1.15 18.10 -2.12
C GLN A 222 2.18 17.26 -2.88
N GLY A 223 3.16 17.95 -3.49
CA GLY A 223 4.36 17.32 -4.03
C GLY A 223 5.36 17.03 -2.94
N ILE A 224 6.05 15.90 -3.05
CA ILE A 224 7.06 15.44 -2.07
C ILE A 224 8.45 15.70 -2.62
N ASN A 225 9.24 16.56 -1.95
CA ASN A 225 10.59 16.93 -2.39
C ASN A 225 11.71 16.53 -1.41
N SER A 226 11.36 16.20 -0.16
CA SER A 226 12.29 15.80 0.88
C SER A 226 11.77 14.64 1.68
N MET A 227 12.64 13.96 2.44
CA MET A 227 12.21 12.88 3.37
C MET A 227 11.31 13.41 4.49
N GLU A 228 11.52 14.65 4.92
CA GLU A 228 10.67 15.28 5.92
C GLU A 228 9.23 15.47 5.39
N GLU A 229 9.09 16.00 4.16
CA GLU A 229 7.79 16.14 3.50
C GLU A 229 7.12 14.78 3.29
N LEU A 230 7.89 13.73 2.93
CA LEU A 230 7.40 12.38 2.78
C LEU A 230 6.79 11.85 4.09
N ILE A 231 7.55 11.89 5.17
CA ILE A 231 7.12 11.39 6.49
C ILE A 231 5.88 12.16 6.97
N LEU A 232 5.87 13.48 6.81
CA LEU A 232 4.74 14.30 7.20
C LEU A 232 3.47 13.92 6.41
N LEU A 233 3.58 13.81 5.09
CA LEU A 233 2.46 13.46 4.24
C LEU A 233 1.94 12.04 4.51
N GLU A 234 2.83 11.08 4.78
CA GLU A 234 2.42 9.72 5.19
C GLU A 234 1.60 9.76 6.49
N ARG A 235 2.02 10.54 7.50
CA ARG A 235 1.25 10.68 8.74
C ARG A 235 -0.11 11.32 8.53
N MET A 236 -0.20 12.37 7.73
CA MET A 236 -1.47 12.99 7.37
C MET A 236 -2.40 11.99 6.65
N TYR A 237 -1.87 11.24 5.70
CA TYR A 237 -2.62 10.20 5.00
C TYR A 237 -3.14 9.11 5.93
N MET A 238 -2.29 8.61 6.86
CA MET A 238 -2.68 7.60 7.85
C MET A 238 -3.81 8.11 8.75
N GLN A 239 -3.71 9.38 9.17
CA GLN A 239 -4.74 10.01 10.00
C GLN A 239 -6.07 10.13 9.24
N GLU A 240 -6.05 10.60 7.98
CA GLU A 240 -7.26 10.67 7.15
C GLU A 240 -7.91 9.27 6.98
N LYS A 241 -7.10 8.22 6.79
CA LYS A 241 -7.60 6.85 6.72
C LYS A 241 -8.21 6.36 8.03
N ALA A 242 -7.56 6.65 9.15
CA ALA A 242 -8.08 6.31 10.46
C ALA A 242 -9.42 7.04 10.73
N GLU A 243 -9.53 8.33 10.41
CA GLU A 243 -10.76 9.10 10.55
C GLU A 243 -11.89 8.56 9.66
N GLN A 244 -11.59 8.13 8.43
CA GLN A 244 -12.58 7.49 7.54
C GLN A 244 -13.14 6.22 8.18
N LEU A 245 -12.29 5.36 8.75
CA LEU A 245 -12.71 4.14 9.45
C LEU A 245 -13.53 4.44 10.70
N ILE A 246 -13.12 5.44 11.49
CA ILE A 246 -13.87 5.88 12.68
C ILE A 246 -15.28 6.34 12.30
N ASN A 247 -15.41 7.13 11.22
CA ASN A 247 -16.70 7.58 10.71
C ASN A 247 -17.59 6.45 10.18
N GLN A 248 -17.01 5.29 9.86
CA GLN A 248 -17.70 4.05 9.48
C GLN A 248 -18.07 3.16 10.68
N GLY A 249 -17.79 3.61 11.91
CA GLY A 249 -18.10 2.87 13.13
C GLY A 249 -17.00 1.95 13.66
N VAL A 250 -15.77 2.09 13.18
CA VAL A 250 -14.60 1.37 13.69
C VAL A 250 -14.03 2.11 14.91
N LYS A 251 -13.79 1.38 16.00
CA LYS A 251 -13.12 1.93 17.17
C LYS A 251 -11.61 1.78 17.02
N ILE A 252 -10.89 2.87 16.84
CA ILE A 252 -9.41 2.92 16.84
C ILE A 252 -8.97 3.55 18.15
N ILE A 253 -8.17 2.82 18.96
CA ILE A 253 -7.76 3.27 20.31
C ILE A 253 -6.83 4.50 20.22
N ASP A 254 -5.89 4.50 19.27
CA ASP A 254 -5.03 5.65 19.01
C ASP A 254 -4.81 5.81 17.49
N PRO A 255 -5.51 6.77 16.85
CA PRO A 255 -5.40 7.01 15.41
C PRO A 255 -4.00 7.42 14.94
N ASN A 256 -3.13 7.91 15.84
CA ASN A 256 -1.75 8.28 15.50
C ASN A 256 -0.79 7.08 15.52
N ARG A 257 -1.23 5.94 16.00
CA ARG A 257 -0.40 4.74 16.17
C ARG A 257 -0.96 3.55 15.37
N ILE A 258 -1.41 3.79 14.17
CA ILE A 258 -1.84 2.80 13.19
C ILE A 258 -1.10 3.06 11.88
N ASP A 259 -0.63 2.02 11.23
CA ASP A 259 0.00 2.11 9.92
C ASP A 259 -0.81 1.30 8.90
N ILE A 260 -1.34 1.97 7.86
CA ILE A 260 -2.11 1.35 6.78
C ILE A 260 -1.32 1.47 5.47
N ARG A 261 -0.60 0.41 5.11
CA ARG A 261 0.27 0.33 3.92
C ARG A 261 -0.40 -0.46 2.81
N GLY A 262 -1.55 0.03 2.36
CA GLY A 262 -2.39 -0.61 1.36
C GLY A 262 -3.86 -0.24 1.56
N THR A 263 -4.74 -1.24 1.40
CA THR A 263 -6.18 -1.09 1.62
C THR A 263 -6.58 -1.79 2.92
N LEU A 264 -7.21 -1.05 3.84
CA LEU A 264 -7.86 -1.62 5.02
C LEU A 264 -9.37 -1.36 4.93
N THR A 265 -10.14 -2.43 4.87
CA THR A 265 -11.61 -2.38 4.94
C THR A 265 -12.08 -3.02 6.24
N CYS A 266 -12.91 -2.32 6.98
CA CYS A 266 -13.52 -2.83 8.20
C CYS A 266 -15.03 -2.70 8.13
N GLU A 267 -15.72 -3.72 8.61
CA GLU A 267 -17.15 -3.62 8.87
C GLU A 267 -17.42 -2.94 10.23
N GLU A 268 -18.69 -2.75 10.57
CA GLU A 268 -19.11 -2.08 11.80
C GLU A 268 -18.62 -2.80 13.08
N ASN A 269 -18.45 -2.02 14.14
CA ASN A 269 -18.07 -2.51 15.48
C ASN A 269 -16.74 -3.27 15.56
N VAL A 270 -15.84 -3.05 14.58
CA VAL A 270 -14.46 -3.53 14.67
C VAL A 270 -13.68 -2.65 15.65
N THR A 271 -12.83 -3.26 16.47
CA THR A 271 -11.92 -2.53 17.38
C THR A 271 -10.48 -2.80 16.98
N ILE A 272 -9.67 -1.75 16.82
CA ILE A 272 -8.23 -1.83 16.50
C ILE A 272 -7.44 -1.13 17.61
N ASP A 273 -6.51 -1.85 18.21
CA ASP A 273 -5.63 -1.36 19.27
C ASP A 273 -4.35 -0.71 18.69
N VAL A 274 -3.50 -0.19 19.57
CA VAL A 274 -2.33 0.60 19.21
C VAL A 274 -1.24 -0.21 18.48
N GLY A 275 -0.50 0.45 17.61
CA GLY A 275 0.71 -0.10 16.99
C GLY A 275 0.45 -1.20 15.96
N CYS A 276 -0.77 -1.32 15.47
CA CYS A 276 -1.11 -2.27 14.42
C CYS A 276 -0.62 -1.78 13.04
N ILE A 277 -0.10 -2.72 12.24
CA ILE A 277 0.37 -2.49 10.88
C ILE A 277 -0.45 -3.35 9.92
N PHE A 278 -1.05 -2.72 8.90
CA PHE A 278 -1.82 -3.39 7.85
C PHE A 278 -1.12 -3.18 6.50
N GLU A 279 -0.77 -4.27 5.80
CA GLU A 279 -0.05 -4.22 4.52
C GLU A 279 -0.86 -4.92 3.41
N GLY A 280 -0.82 -4.36 2.20
CA GLY A 280 -1.60 -4.88 1.07
C GLY A 280 -3.11 -4.77 1.31
N ASP A 281 -3.89 -5.72 0.83
CA ASP A 281 -5.34 -5.72 0.98
C ASP A 281 -5.75 -6.52 2.22
N VAL A 282 -6.26 -5.82 3.23
CA VAL A 282 -6.74 -6.42 4.49
C VAL A 282 -8.22 -6.12 4.67
N SER A 283 -9.01 -7.14 5.00
CA SER A 283 -10.42 -7.00 5.35
C SER A 283 -10.72 -7.59 6.72
N ILE A 284 -11.50 -6.87 7.54
CA ILE A 284 -11.90 -7.27 8.88
C ILE A 284 -13.40 -7.14 9.01
N LYS A 285 -14.06 -8.25 9.31
CA LYS A 285 -15.51 -8.29 9.44
C LYS A 285 -15.98 -7.84 10.83
N LYS A 286 -17.27 -7.60 10.92
CA LYS A 286 -17.95 -7.01 12.09
C LYS A 286 -17.63 -7.70 13.42
N ASN A 287 -17.67 -6.91 14.49
CA ASN A 287 -17.47 -7.32 15.89
C ASN A 287 -16.08 -7.90 16.20
N SER A 288 -15.13 -7.88 15.25
CA SER A 288 -13.81 -8.44 15.47
C SER A 288 -12.90 -7.46 16.19
N LYS A 289 -11.92 -8.00 16.93
CA LYS A 289 -10.99 -7.22 17.72
C LYS A 289 -9.55 -7.53 17.29
N VAL A 290 -8.79 -6.48 17.03
CA VAL A 290 -7.36 -6.56 16.74
C VAL A 290 -6.62 -5.94 17.92
N GLY A 291 -5.98 -6.77 18.73
CA GLY A 291 -5.17 -6.36 19.88
C GLY A 291 -3.90 -5.63 19.44
N PRO A 292 -3.11 -5.09 20.39
CA PRO A 292 -2.00 -4.22 20.06
C PRO A 292 -0.86 -4.94 19.33
N TYR A 293 -0.13 -4.18 18.52
CA TYR A 293 1.09 -4.61 17.80
C TYR A 293 0.91 -5.83 16.89
N ASN A 294 -0.26 -6.01 16.29
CA ASN A 294 -0.46 -6.99 15.25
C ASN A 294 0.09 -6.48 13.92
N ILE A 295 0.74 -7.36 13.15
CA ILE A 295 1.11 -7.13 11.76
C ILE A 295 0.24 -8.04 10.90
N ILE A 296 -0.61 -7.44 10.05
CA ILE A 296 -1.56 -8.18 9.22
C ILE A 296 -1.34 -7.78 7.76
N LYS A 297 -1.03 -8.76 6.93
CA LYS A 297 -0.72 -8.53 5.52
C LYS A 297 -1.60 -9.39 4.62
N ALA A 298 -2.19 -8.78 3.57
CA ALA A 298 -2.94 -9.43 2.50
C ALA A 298 -3.89 -10.52 3.01
N SER A 299 -4.65 -10.24 4.09
CA SER A 299 -5.40 -11.27 4.83
C SER A 299 -6.85 -10.85 5.10
N GLN A 300 -7.71 -11.85 5.28
CA GLN A 300 -9.11 -11.66 5.61
C GLN A 300 -9.42 -12.22 6.99
N ILE A 301 -10.09 -11.41 7.83
CA ILE A 301 -10.48 -11.77 9.19
C ILE A 301 -11.99 -11.81 9.26
N GLY A 302 -12.53 -12.93 9.69
CA GLY A 302 -13.96 -13.20 9.82
C GLY A 302 -14.64 -12.44 10.97
N GLU A 303 -15.94 -12.69 11.15
CA GLU A 303 -16.76 -12.05 12.17
C GLU A 303 -16.43 -12.53 13.59
N ASN A 304 -16.62 -11.66 14.60
CA ASN A 304 -16.44 -12.00 16.02
C ASN A 304 -15.06 -12.63 16.34
N THR A 305 -14.06 -12.41 15.50
CA THR A 305 -12.72 -12.97 15.67
C THR A 305 -11.85 -12.06 16.52
N ASN A 306 -11.13 -12.66 17.48
CA ASN A 306 -10.24 -11.96 18.37
C ASN A 306 -8.78 -12.26 18.03
N LEU A 307 -8.05 -11.27 17.62
CA LEU A 307 -6.59 -11.32 17.45
C LEU A 307 -5.95 -10.71 18.70
N ASN A 308 -5.36 -11.53 19.56
CA ASN A 308 -4.62 -11.05 20.73
C ASN A 308 -3.37 -10.25 20.28
N ALA A 309 -2.54 -9.80 21.22
CA ALA A 309 -1.38 -8.97 20.91
C ALA A 309 -0.27 -9.72 20.16
N PHE A 310 0.53 -8.98 19.37
CA PHE A 310 1.82 -9.42 18.80
C PHE A 310 1.73 -10.59 17.80
N ASN A 311 0.66 -10.73 17.05
CA ASN A 311 0.64 -11.73 15.97
C ASN A 311 1.22 -11.18 14.68
N HIS A 312 1.73 -12.10 13.85
CA HIS A 312 2.13 -11.83 12.48
C HIS A 312 1.31 -12.74 11.54
N ILE A 313 0.42 -12.13 10.76
CA ILE A 313 -0.53 -12.82 9.86
C ILE A 313 -0.24 -12.34 8.44
N ASP A 314 0.05 -13.27 7.52
CA ASP A 314 0.44 -12.97 6.15
C ASP A 314 -0.29 -13.91 5.17
N ASP A 315 -0.99 -13.36 4.18
CA ASP A 315 -1.71 -14.07 3.12
C ASP A 315 -2.54 -15.23 3.67
N ALA A 316 -3.45 -14.91 4.61
CA ALA A 316 -4.25 -15.88 5.32
C ALA A 316 -5.75 -15.56 5.29
N LEU A 317 -6.55 -16.63 5.30
CA LEU A 317 -8.00 -16.57 5.46
C LEU A 317 -8.36 -17.08 6.85
N ILE A 318 -8.87 -16.21 7.71
CA ILE A 318 -9.31 -16.54 9.07
C ILE A 318 -10.82 -16.38 9.13
N GLY A 319 -11.50 -17.46 9.50
CA GLY A 319 -12.96 -17.50 9.60
C GLY A 319 -13.52 -16.82 10.85
N ASP A 320 -14.76 -17.15 11.16
CA ASP A 320 -15.52 -16.49 12.22
C ASP A 320 -15.26 -17.11 13.61
N ASN A 321 -15.45 -16.29 14.65
CA ASN A 321 -15.35 -16.72 16.05
C ASN A 321 -13.99 -17.35 16.42
N CYS A 322 -12.93 -16.97 15.73
CA CYS A 322 -11.58 -17.46 16.01
C CYS A 322 -10.93 -16.64 17.12
N ASN A 323 -10.01 -17.29 17.87
CA ASN A 323 -9.18 -16.63 18.87
C ASN A 323 -7.71 -16.93 18.57
N ILE A 324 -6.94 -15.91 18.19
CA ILE A 324 -5.59 -16.06 17.67
C ILE A 324 -4.58 -15.33 18.57
N GLY A 325 -3.53 -16.03 18.94
CA GLY A 325 -2.41 -15.46 19.70
C GLY A 325 -2.59 -15.51 21.25
N PRO A 326 -1.76 -14.78 21.99
CA PRO A 326 -0.73 -13.85 21.47
C PRO A 326 0.49 -14.54 20.84
N TYR A 327 1.31 -13.79 20.10
CA TYR A 327 2.55 -14.28 19.47
C TYR A 327 2.36 -15.46 18.50
N ALA A 328 1.23 -15.52 17.80
CA ALA A 328 1.01 -16.49 16.74
C ALA A 328 1.60 -15.99 15.41
N ARG A 329 2.16 -16.91 14.63
CA ARG A 329 2.65 -16.64 13.28
C ARG A 329 1.83 -17.41 12.26
N ILE A 330 0.94 -16.74 11.56
CA ILE A 330 0.15 -17.33 10.47
C ILE A 330 0.80 -16.93 9.15
N ARG A 331 1.32 -17.91 8.42
CA ARG A 331 2.08 -17.72 7.18
C ARG A 331 1.22 -17.93 5.94
N PRO A 332 1.75 -17.53 4.75
CA PRO A 332 1.02 -17.60 3.50
C PRO A 332 0.37 -18.96 3.19
N ALA A 333 -0.76 -18.87 2.46
CA ALA A 333 -1.58 -20.00 2.04
C ALA A 333 -2.18 -20.80 3.22
N THR A 334 -2.49 -20.11 4.33
CA THR A 334 -3.16 -20.70 5.50
C THR A 334 -4.64 -20.33 5.52
N THR A 335 -5.48 -21.32 5.74
CA THR A 335 -6.93 -21.15 5.93
C THR A 335 -7.35 -21.72 7.26
N LEU A 336 -7.90 -20.87 8.12
CA LEU A 336 -8.57 -21.27 9.36
C LEU A 336 -10.08 -21.12 9.16
N LYS A 337 -10.85 -22.17 9.42
CA LYS A 337 -12.31 -22.13 9.38
C LYS A 337 -12.85 -21.43 10.65
N ASN A 338 -14.00 -21.83 11.15
CA ASN A 338 -14.65 -21.13 12.24
C ASN A 338 -14.33 -21.74 13.61
N ASN A 339 -14.45 -20.94 14.67
CA ASN A 339 -14.28 -21.38 16.07
C ASN A 339 -12.91 -22.00 16.37
N ILE A 340 -11.86 -21.50 15.70
CA ILE A 340 -10.49 -22.00 15.85
C ILE A 340 -9.79 -21.24 16.98
N ASN A 341 -9.03 -22.01 17.78
CA ASN A 341 -8.14 -21.43 18.80
C ASN A 341 -6.67 -21.70 18.44
N ILE A 342 -5.93 -20.64 18.18
CA ILE A 342 -4.48 -20.68 17.97
C ILE A 342 -3.84 -19.87 19.12
N GLY A 343 -3.04 -20.51 19.94
CA GLY A 343 -2.43 -19.85 21.08
C GLY A 343 -1.03 -19.33 20.82
N ASN A 344 -0.27 -19.18 21.90
CA ASN A 344 1.03 -18.50 21.89
C ASN A 344 2.16 -19.38 21.32
N PHE A 345 3.04 -18.71 20.55
CA PHE A 345 4.22 -19.32 19.91
C PHE A 345 3.84 -20.49 18.98
N VAL A 346 2.71 -20.36 18.31
CA VAL A 346 2.27 -21.31 17.28
C VAL A 346 2.58 -20.74 15.91
N GLU A 347 3.27 -21.51 15.08
CA GLU A 347 3.51 -21.18 13.68
C GLU A 347 2.73 -22.11 12.76
N ILE A 348 1.93 -21.54 11.85
CA ILE A 348 1.13 -22.26 10.86
C ILE A 348 1.52 -21.81 9.46
N LYS A 349 1.76 -22.74 8.55
CA LYS A 349 2.19 -22.46 7.19
C LYS A 349 1.51 -23.39 6.19
N LYS A 350 0.91 -22.81 5.13
CA LYS A 350 0.34 -23.58 4.01
C LYS A 350 -0.51 -24.76 4.49
N SER A 351 -1.45 -24.46 5.38
CA SER A 351 -2.26 -25.46 6.06
C SER A 351 -3.73 -25.04 6.09
N SER A 352 -4.61 -26.04 6.14
CA SER A 352 -6.04 -25.82 6.35
C SER A 352 -6.49 -26.45 7.67
N ILE A 353 -7.21 -25.69 8.47
CA ILE A 353 -7.71 -26.14 9.78
C ILE A 353 -9.21 -25.95 9.80
N ASP A 354 -9.93 -27.03 10.04
CA ASP A 354 -11.39 -27.04 10.08
C ASP A 354 -11.94 -26.70 11.47
N ASP A 355 -13.26 -26.54 11.53
CA ASP A 355 -14.01 -25.96 12.65
C ASP A 355 -13.68 -26.59 14.01
N HIS A 356 -13.69 -25.75 15.06
CA HIS A 356 -13.57 -26.14 16.46
C HIS A 356 -12.23 -26.78 16.86
N SER A 357 -11.20 -26.69 16.01
CA SER A 357 -9.89 -27.25 16.30
C SER A 357 -9.02 -26.29 17.11
N LYS A 358 -8.07 -26.82 17.88
CA LYS A 358 -7.25 -26.06 18.84
C LYS A 358 -5.77 -26.41 18.71
N ILE A 359 -4.93 -25.37 18.65
CA ILE A 359 -3.45 -25.46 18.65
C ILE A 359 -2.95 -24.37 19.58
N ASN A 360 -2.80 -24.67 20.87
CA ASN A 360 -2.72 -23.59 21.86
C ASN A 360 -1.31 -23.20 22.26
N HIS A 361 -0.27 -24.02 22.04
CA HIS A 361 1.05 -23.79 22.63
C HIS A 361 2.19 -24.34 21.77
N LEU A 362 3.25 -23.52 21.50
CA LEU A 362 4.60 -23.96 21.12
C LEU A 362 4.62 -25.00 19.98
N SER A 363 3.80 -24.85 18.95
CA SER A 363 3.67 -25.86 17.90
C SER A 363 4.02 -25.30 16.52
N TYR A 364 4.57 -26.19 15.66
CA TYR A 364 4.75 -25.91 14.24
C TYR A 364 3.85 -26.81 13.40
N VAL A 365 2.99 -26.20 12.58
CA VAL A 365 2.08 -26.88 11.66
C VAL A 365 2.35 -26.40 10.24
N GLY A 366 2.99 -27.22 9.44
CA GLY A 366 3.36 -26.91 8.05
C GLY A 366 2.86 -27.94 7.06
N ASP A 367 2.35 -27.49 5.90
CA ASP A 367 1.83 -28.34 4.82
C ASP A 367 0.83 -29.40 5.32
N THR A 368 -0.11 -28.98 6.19
CA THR A 368 -1.00 -29.88 6.94
C THR A 368 -2.47 -29.62 6.65
N LYS A 369 -3.27 -30.69 6.58
CA LYS A 369 -4.74 -30.63 6.64
C LYS A 369 -5.21 -31.14 7.98
N ILE A 370 -5.94 -30.31 8.74
CA ILE A 370 -6.50 -30.64 10.04
C ILE A 370 -8.02 -30.61 9.93
N GLY A 371 -8.66 -31.69 10.33
CA GLY A 371 -10.11 -31.84 10.38
C GLY A 371 -10.76 -31.07 11.52
N LYS A 372 -12.03 -31.39 11.81
CA LYS A 372 -12.85 -30.76 12.84
C LYS A 372 -12.54 -31.31 14.22
N GLU A 373 -12.70 -30.45 15.24
CA GLU A 373 -12.63 -30.85 16.65
C GLU A 373 -11.29 -31.54 17.01
N VAL A 374 -10.22 -31.16 16.35
CA VAL A 374 -8.86 -31.65 16.61
C VAL A 374 -8.21 -30.84 17.71
N ASN A 375 -7.53 -31.53 18.63
CA ASN A 375 -6.69 -30.89 19.63
C ASN A 375 -5.22 -31.25 19.40
N ILE A 376 -4.39 -30.22 19.22
CA ILE A 376 -2.93 -30.35 19.07
C ILE A 376 -2.26 -29.92 20.39
N GLY A 377 -1.55 -30.86 21.01
CA GLY A 377 -0.81 -30.65 22.24
C GLY A 377 0.43 -29.77 22.07
N ALA A 378 0.91 -29.22 23.19
CA ALA A 378 2.08 -28.32 23.21
C ALA A 378 3.34 -29.04 22.68
N GLY A 379 4.14 -28.33 21.88
CA GLY A 379 5.39 -28.86 21.34
C GLY A 379 5.21 -29.81 20.16
N THR A 380 4.00 -29.92 19.59
CA THR A 380 3.77 -30.76 18.39
C THR A 380 4.41 -30.12 17.16
N ILE A 381 5.12 -30.95 16.36
CA ILE A 381 5.79 -30.55 15.14
C ILE A 381 5.35 -31.46 13.99
N THR A 382 4.83 -30.87 12.89
CA THR A 382 4.69 -31.60 11.63
C THR A 382 6.03 -31.51 10.88
N CYS A 383 6.76 -32.63 10.82
CA CYS A 383 8.07 -32.71 10.15
C CYS A 383 7.84 -32.88 8.64
N ASN A 384 7.56 -31.78 7.96
CA ASN A 384 7.09 -31.71 6.58
C ASN A 384 8.19 -31.63 5.51
N TYR A 385 9.48 -31.66 5.90
CA TYR A 385 10.60 -31.48 4.98
C TYR A 385 11.69 -32.56 5.17
N ASP A 386 12.04 -33.25 4.10
CA ASP A 386 13.03 -34.36 4.11
C ASP A 386 14.44 -33.93 3.70
N GLY A 387 14.68 -32.62 3.52
CA GLY A 387 15.94 -32.06 3.02
C GLY A 387 15.91 -31.71 1.53
N ALA A 388 14.94 -32.23 0.76
CA ALA A 388 14.72 -31.91 -0.65
C ALA A 388 13.28 -31.57 -0.98
N ASN A 389 12.30 -32.34 -0.48
CA ASN A 389 10.88 -32.22 -0.79
C ASN A 389 10.05 -31.89 0.46
N LYS A 390 8.86 -31.36 0.22
CA LYS A 390 7.85 -31.16 1.27
C LYS A 390 6.75 -32.18 1.13
N HIS A 391 6.35 -32.74 2.26
CA HIS A 391 5.35 -33.77 2.37
C HIS A 391 4.18 -33.28 3.23
N GLN A 392 3.00 -33.83 3.00
CA GLN A 392 1.77 -33.42 3.69
C GLN A 392 1.48 -34.31 4.89
N THR A 393 1.07 -33.72 5.98
CA THR A 393 0.40 -34.37 7.12
C THR A 393 -1.10 -34.22 7.00
N ILE A 394 -1.87 -35.29 7.25
CA ILE A 394 -3.32 -35.27 7.31
C ILE A 394 -3.74 -35.69 8.71
N ILE A 395 -4.51 -34.87 9.38
CA ILE A 395 -5.11 -35.14 10.69
C ILE A 395 -6.61 -35.06 10.51
N GLU A 396 -7.29 -36.20 10.64
CA GLU A 396 -8.73 -36.29 10.44
C GLU A 396 -9.51 -35.76 11.66
N ASP A 397 -10.84 -35.84 11.62
CA ASP A 397 -11.71 -35.27 12.65
C ASP A 397 -11.54 -35.95 14.02
N ASN A 398 -11.81 -35.19 15.11
CA ASN A 398 -11.82 -35.69 16.48
C ASN A 398 -10.53 -36.34 16.96
N VAL A 399 -9.40 -35.97 16.35
CA VAL A 399 -8.07 -36.45 16.74
C VAL A 399 -7.56 -35.68 17.95
N PHE A 400 -6.97 -36.40 18.91
CA PHE A 400 -6.28 -35.83 20.05
C PHE A 400 -4.79 -36.14 19.99
N ILE A 401 -3.95 -35.13 19.81
CA ILE A 401 -2.49 -35.24 19.82
C ILE A 401 -2.00 -34.65 21.14
N GLU A 402 -1.34 -35.48 21.94
CA GLU A 402 -0.73 -35.02 23.18
C GLU A 402 0.60 -34.29 22.96
N SER A 403 1.14 -33.74 24.03
CA SER A 403 2.31 -32.86 23.98
C SER A 403 3.58 -33.55 23.51
N ASP A 404 4.52 -32.77 22.96
CA ASP A 404 5.85 -33.19 22.49
C ASP A 404 5.79 -34.31 21.44
N THR A 405 4.90 -34.16 20.45
CA THR A 405 4.69 -35.14 19.39
C THR A 405 5.31 -34.67 18.07
N GLN A 406 6.07 -35.55 17.41
CA GLN A 406 6.61 -35.30 16.07
C GLN A 406 5.87 -36.19 15.05
N LEU A 407 5.25 -35.54 14.05
CA LEU A 407 4.57 -36.22 12.94
C LEU A 407 5.47 -36.17 11.69
N ILE A 408 6.06 -37.29 11.33
CA ILE A 408 6.98 -37.38 10.18
C ILE A 408 6.15 -37.56 8.90
N ALA A 409 6.03 -36.49 8.13
CA ALA A 409 5.27 -36.53 6.88
C ALA A 409 5.99 -37.32 5.76
N PRO A 410 5.26 -38.02 4.85
CA PRO A 410 3.81 -38.07 4.79
C PRO A 410 3.21 -39.00 5.84
N VAL A 411 2.17 -38.58 6.55
CA VAL A 411 1.49 -39.38 7.57
C VAL A 411 0.02 -38.98 7.68
N VAL A 412 -0.85 -39.95 7.94
CA VAL A 412 -2.29 -39.75 8.18
C VAL A 412 -2.63 -40.20 9.61
N ILE A 413 -3.15 -39.27 10.39
CA ILE A 413 -3.74 -39.55 11.70
C ILE A 413 -5.25 -39.66 11.51
N LYS A 414 -5.75 -40.88 11.58
CA LYS A 414 -7.15 -41.17 11.25
C LYS A 414 -8.11 -40.74 12.34
N LYS A 415 -9.37 -40.58 11.95
CA LYS A 415 -10.45 -40.05 12.78
C LYS A 415 -10.49 -40.67 14.20
N GLY A 416 -10.63 -39.80 15.21
CA GLY A 416 -10.76 -40.22 16.60
C GLY A 416 -9.49 -40.87 17.20
N ALA A 417 -8.39 -40.89 16.49
CA ALA A 417 -7.10 -41.40 17.02
C ALA A 417 -6.58 -40.51 18.15
N THR A 418 -5.90 -41.12 19.10
CA THR A 418 -5.12 -40.44 20.12
C THR A 418 -3.64 -40.74 19.95
N ILE A 419 -2.82 -39.71 19.92
CA ILE A 419 -1.36 -39.87 19.91
C ILE A 419 -0.83 -39.55 21.30
N GLY A 420 -0.16 -40.49 21.95
CA GLY A 420 0.37 -40.30 23.28
C GLY A 420 1.59 -39.38 23.32
N ALA A 421 1.75 -38.62 24.39
CA ALA A 421 2.79 -37.62 24.60
C ALA A 421 4.23 -38.18 24.37
N GLY A 422 5.12 -37.35 23.81
CA GLY A 422 6.51 -37.72 23.55
C GLY A 422 6.68 -38.76 22.43
N SER A 423 5.71 -38.86 21.52
CA SER A 423 5.73 -39.85 20.42
C SER A 423 6.28 -39.26 19.13
N THR A 424 7.09 -40.05 18.40
CA THR A 424 7.51 -39.78 17.03
C THR A 424 6.77 -40.73 16.09
N ILE A 425 5.84 -40.21 15.30
CA ILE A 425 4.94 -40.97 14.44
C ILE A 425 5.48 -40.98 13.02
N THR A 426 5.80 -42.18 12.50
CA THR A 426 6.40 -42.38 11.17
C THR A 426 5.49 -43.14 10.20
N GLU A 427 4.38 -43.69 10.71
CA GLU A 427 3.37 -44.44 9.95
C GLU A 427 1.96 -43.96 10.34
N ASP A 428 0.99 -44.25 9.51
CA ASP A 428 -0.40 -43.85 9.74
C ASP A 428 -0.93 -44.38 11.09
N ALA A 429 -1.56 -43.47 11.87
CA ALA A 429 -2.24 -43.85 13.10
C ALA A 429 -3.66 -44.30 12.81
N PRO A 430 -4.08 -45.50 13.24
CA PRO A 430 -5.37 -46.06 12.93
C PRO A 430 -6.51 -45.37 13.69
N GLU A 431 -7.72 -45.42 13.11
CA GLU A 431 -8.92 -44.82 13.63
C GLU A 431 -9.28 -45.30 15.06
N ASN A 432 -9.66 -44.37 15.93
CA ASN A 432 -10.18 -44.63 17.31
C ASN A 432 -9.19 -45.43 18.18
N LYS A 433 -7.89 -45.34 17.94
CA LYS A 433 -6.87 -46.02 18.73
C LYS A 433 -5.88 -45.07 19.37
N LEU A 434 -5.27 -45.49 20.46
CA LEU A 434 -4.10 -44.90 21.06
C LEU A 434 -2.86 -45.41 20.35
N THR A 435 -2.07 -44.50 19.76
CA THR A 435 -0.79 -44.76 19.14
C THR A 435 0.34 -44.18 19.98
N LEU A 436 1.33 -44.98 20.32
CA LEU A 436 2.51 -44.64 21.11
C LEU A 436 3.78 -45.02 20.36
N SER A 437 4.74 -44.09 20.29
CA SER A 437 6.08 -44.34 19.73
C SER A 437 7.12 -43.64 20.58
N ARG A 438 7.46 -44.24 21.71
CA ARG A 438 8.44 -43.73 22.67
C ARG A 438 9.15 -44.88 23.36
N VAL A 439 10.37 -44.64 23.85
CA VAL A 439 11.17 -45.63 24.57
C VAL A 439 10.61 -45.88 25.96
N GLU A 440 10.82 -47.12 26.47
CA GLU A 440 10.47 -47.46 27.84
C GLU A 440 11.34 -46.68 28.84
N GLN A 441 10.70 -46.16 29.91
CA GLN A 441 11.41 -45.42 30.94
C GLN A 441 12.42 -46.34 31.67
N LYS A 442 13.65 -45.90 31.81
CA LYS A 442 14.71 -46.54 32.60
C LYS A 442 15.12 -45.67 33.78
N ASN A 443 15.14 -46.23 34.94
CA ASN A 443 15.69 -45.61 36.15
C ASN A 443 17.10 -46.13 36.37
N ILE A 444 18.07 -45.27 36.63
CA ILE A 444 19.47 -45.61 36.91
C ILE A 444 19.73 -45.40 38.41
N ASP A 445 19.86 -46.49 39.11
CA ASP A 445 20.18 -46.47 40.52
C ASP A 445 21.59 -45.91 40.75
N ASN A 446 21.76 -45.21 41.88
CA ASN A 446 23.07 -44.65 42.29
C ASN A 446 23.63 -43.59 41.33
N TRP A 447 22.81 -42.95 40.50
CA TRP A 447 23.23 -41.83 39.65
C TRP A 447 23.78 -40.67 40.49
N ILE A 448 25.05 -40.32 40.24
CA ILE A 448 25.70 -39.18 40.90
C ILE A 448 25.71 -38.00 39.91
N ARG A 449 24.99 -36.93 40.28
CA ARG A 449 25.01 -35.71 39.48
C ARG A 449 26.41 -35.09 39.43
N PRO A 450 26.94 -34.77 38.22
CA PRO A 450 28.23 -34.07 38.11
C PRO A 450 28.20 -32.73 38.88
N LYS A 451 29.28 -32.44 39.63
CA LYS A 451 29.49 -31.17 40.32
C LYS A 451 30.50 -30.34 39.54
N LYS A 452 30.34 -29.02 39.56
CA LYS A 452 31.37 -28.10 39.05
C LYS A 452 32.67 -28.35 39.81
N LYS A 453 33.77 -28.47 39.06
CA LYS A 453 35.13 -28.43 39.63
C LYS A 453 35.47 -27.03 40.12
#